data_eac35837e1745ad627422ec2ab4101a1
#
_entry.id   eac35837e1745ad627422ec2ab4101a1
#
_cell.length_a   1.000
_cell.length_b   1.000
_cell.length_c   1.000
_cell.angle_alpha   90.00
_cell.angle_beta   90.00
_cell.angle_gamma   90.00
#
_symmetry.space_group_name_H-M   'P 1'
#
loop_
_entity.id
_entity.type
_entity.pdbx_description
1 polymer ?
#
loop_
_entity_poly.entity_id
_entity_poly.type
_entity_poly.pdbx_seq_one_letter_code
_entity_poly.pdbx_strand_id
1 'polypeptide(L)'
;GIGGTGVVTIGQILAMAAHLEGKGVTVLDMSGLAQKGGPVMSHVRIANKPEDLYAARLGTGEAGLVIGCDLVVAASPDALAKMSEPRTRAVINATTAPTADFVRNPNWQLPGGNLLQDIAEACGKSNVDFVAAGSMSTNLMGDSIATNMFMLGYALQKGWLPVSSAAVEKAI
;
A
#
# COMPACT_ATOMS: atom_id res chain seq x y z
N GLY A 1 -2.89 -4.83 -1.00
CA GLY A 1 -3.10 -5.64 0.22
C GLY A 1 -4.22 -6.66 0.04
N ILE A 2 -4.58 -7.32 1.12
CA ILE A 2 -5.62 -8.35 1.13
C ILE A 2 -6.98 -7.72 1.44
N GLY A 3 -8.04 -8.20 0.81
CA GLY A 3 -9.42 -7.75 1.04
C GLY A 3 -9.87 -7.98 2.49
N GLY A 4 -10.59 -7.02 3.05
CA GLY A 4 -11.08 -7.05 4.43
C GLY A 4 -10.08 -6.55 5.48
N THR A 5 -8.86 -6.16 5.11
CA THR A 5 -7.85 -5.65 6.04
C THR A 5 -7.80 -4.11 6.14
N GLY A 6 -8.68 -3.39 5.45
CA GLY A 6 -8.75 -1.93 5.50
C GLY A 6 -7.90 -1.21 4.45
N VAL A 7 -7.54 -1.86 3.34
CA VAL A 7 -6.80 -1.22 2.23
C VAL A 7 -7.60 -0.05 1.64
N VAL A 8 -8.89 -0.26 1.40
CA VAL A 8 -9.81 0.76 0.88
C VAL A 8 -9.92 1.96 1.84
N THR A 9 -9.88 1.72 3.14
CA THR A 9 -9.92 2.76 4.17
C THR A 9 -8.75 3.74 4.05
N ILE A 10 -7.54 3.26 3.75
CA ILE A 10 -6.39 4.15 3.48
C ILE A 10 -6.69 5.09 2.31
N GLY A 11 -7.24 4.55 1.20
CA GLY A 11 -7.61 5.34 0.03
C GLY A 11 -8.62 6.43 0.37
N GLN A 12 -9.64 6.09 1.18
CA GLN A 12 -10.67 7.02 1.63
C GLN A 12 -10.11 8.12 2.54
N ILE A 13 -9.23 7.77 3.50
CA ILE A 13 -8.58 8.75 4.38
C ILE A 13 -7.72 9.71 3.55
N LEU A 14 -6.92 9.20 2.62
CA LEU A 14 -6.10 10.04 1.75
C LEU A 14 -6.95 10.95 0.86
N ALA A 15 -8.08 10.45 0.35
CA ALA A 15 -9.01 11.24 -0.44
C ALA A 15 -9.64 12.37 0.39
N MET A 16 -10.08 12.07 1.60
CA MET A 16 -10.64 13.08 2.51
C MET A 16 -9.57 14.10 2.90
N ALA A 17 -8.36 13.68 3.23
CA ALA A 17 -7.25 14.58 3.57
C ALA A 17 -6.92 15.54 2.41
N ALA A 18 -6.85 15.02 1.17
CA ALA A 18 -6.64 15.83 -0.02
C ALA A 18 -7.78 16.83 -0.26
N HIS A 19 -9.02 16.38 -0.08
CA HIS A 19 -10.20 17.24 -0.17
C HIS A 19 -10.19 18.38 0.86
N LEU A 20 -9.84 18.08 2.11
CA LEU A 20 -9.71 19.08 3.18
C LEU A 20 -8.65 20.15 2.88
N GLU A 21 -7.66 19.83 2.07
CA GLU A 21 -6.63 20.76 1.58
C GLU A 21 -7.01 21.46 0.26
N GLY A 22 -8.22 21.24 -0.25
CA GLY A 22 -8.66 21.82 -1.53
C GLY A 22 -7.99 21.23 -2.75
N LYS A 23 -7.36 20.05 -2.64
CA LYS A 23 -6.71 19.34 -3.73
C LYS A 23 -7.70 18.49 -4.52
N GLY A 24 -7.39 18.25 -5.79
CA GLY A 24 -8.08 17.25 -6.59
C GLY A 24 -7.67 15.84 -6.16
N VAL A 25 -8.64 14.92 -6.09
CA VAL A 25 -8.38 13.52 -5.77
C VAL A 25 -9.31 12.59 -6.53
N THR A 26 -8.77 11.46 -7.00
CA THR A 26 -9.56 10.32 -7.49
C THR A 26 -9.10 9.05 -6.79
N VAL A 27 -10.04 8.17 -6.47
CA VAL A 27 -9.80 6.84 -5.91
C VAL A 27 -10.44 5.80 -6.80
N LEU A 28 -9.68 4.76 -7.12
CA LEU A 28 -10.16 3.59 -7.85
C LEU A 28 -9.73 2.35 -7.10
N ASP A 29 -10.69 1.68 -6.49
CA ASP A 29 -10.48 0.41 -5.81
C ASP A 29 -10.70 -0.75 -6.77
N MET A 30 -9.73 -1.63 -6.84
CA MET A 30 -9.75 -2.85 -7.65
C MET A 30 -9.67 -4.05 -6.72
N SER A 31 -10.71 -4.86 -6.72
CA SER A 31 -10.76 -6.13 -5.98
C SER A 31 -10.81 -7.30 -6.96
N GLY A 32 -10.14 -8.40 -6.62
CA GLY A 32 -10.28 -9.67 -7.33
C GLY A 32 -11.66 -10.30 -7.08
N LEU A 33 -12.02 -11.30 -7.90
CA LEU A 33 -13.30 -12.01 -7.80
C LEU A 33 -13.39 -12.97 -6.59
N ALA A 34 -12.38 -13.04 -5.75
CA ALA A 34 -12.41 -13.85 -4.54
C ALA A 34 -13.39 -13.28 -3.51
N GLN A 35 -14.28 -14.11 -2.99
CA GLN A 35 -15.30 -13.71 -2.01
C GLN A 35 -14.71 -13.23 -0.67
N LYS A 36 -13.52 -13.72 -0.27
CA LYS A 36 -12.75 -13.31 0.90
C LYS A 36 -11.25 -13.45 0.65
N GLY A 37 -10.45 -12.52 1.19
CA GLY A 37 -8.99 -12.64 1.18
C GLY A 37 -8.33 -12.48 -0.20
N GLY A 38 -9.04 -12.00 -1.20
CA GLY A 38 -8.47 -11.70 -2.51
C GLY A 38 -7.57 -10.46 -2.51
N PRO A 39 -6.75 -10.29 -3.55
CA PRO A 39 -5.92 -9.10 -3.68
C PRO A 39 -6.80 -7.86 -3.87
N VAL A 40 -6.47 -6.80 -3.16
CA VAL A 40 -7.09 -5.46 -3.31
C VAL A 40 -6.00 -4.45 -3.60
N MET A 41 -6.23 -3.65 -4.62
CA MET A 41 -5.38 -2.53 -4.99
C MET A 41 -6.21 -1.25 -5.06
N SER A 42 -5.77 -0.22 -4.38
CA SER A 42 -6.40 1.10 -4.41
C SER A 42 -5.47 2.08 -5.12
N HIS A 43 -5.94 2.67 -6.20
CA HIS A 43 -5.23 3.72 -6.93
C HIS A 43 -5.74 5.07 -6.43
N VAL A 44 -4.86 5.84 -5.82
CA VAL A 44 -5.16 7.18 -5.33
C VAL A 44 -4.33 8.17 -6.14
N ARG A 45 -4.99 9.07 -6.85
CA ARG A 45 -4.34 10.20 -7.53
C ARG A 45 -4.69 11.48 -6.80
N ILE A 46 -3.68 12.26 -6.49
CA ILE A 46 -3.82 13.55 -5.84
C ILE A 46 -3.11 14.59 -6.72
N ALA A 47 -3.81 15.67 -7.03
CA ALA A 47 -3.29 16.79 -7.80
C ALA A 47 -3.57 18.11 -7.08
N ASN A 48 -2.85 19.17 -7.45
CA ASN A 48 -3.08 20.48 -6.85
C ASN A 48 -4.48 21.03 -7.15
N LYS A 49 -5.03 20.66 -8.31
CA LYS A 49 -6.39 21.06 -8.73
C LYS A 49 -7.13 19.86 -9.31
N PRO A 50 -8.47 19.81 -9.19
CA PRO A 50 -9.28 18.74 -9.78
C PRO A 50 -9.12 18.62 -11.30
N GLU A 51 -8.90 19.74 -12.00
CA GLU A 51 -8.75 19.80 -13.44
C GLU A 51 -7.47 19.10 -13.95
N ASP A 52 -6.50 18.86 -13.08
CA ASP A 52 -5.25 18.16 -13.39
C ASP A 52 -5.39 16.63 -13.36
N LEU A 53 -6.58 16.11 -13.04
CA LEU A 53 -6.86 14.68 -12.94
C LEU A 53 -7.56 14.16 -14.19
N TYR A 54 -6.83 13.43 -15.04
CA TYR A 54 -7.33 12.92 -16.32
C TYR A 54 -7.71 11.43 -16.30
N ALA A 55 -7.26 10.68 -15.31
CA ALA A 55 -7.53 9.25 -15.19
C ALA A 55 -7.53 8.80 -13.73
N ALA A 56 -8.40 7.86 -13.36
CA ALA A 56 -8.42 7.27 -12.03
C ALA A 56 -7.34 6.18 -11.87
N ARG A 57 -7.07 5.39 -12.92
CA ARG A 57 -6.09 4.30 -12.88
C ARG A 57 -4.68 4.82 -13.11
N LEU A 58 -3.72 4.33 -12.31
CA LEU A 58 -2.29 4.56 -12.55
C LEU A 58 -1.80 3.71 -13.72
N GLY A 59 -1.04 4.31 -14.62
CA GLY A 59 -0.32 3.63 -15.69
C GLY A 59 0.92 2.88 -15.18
N THR A 60 1.66 2.30 -16.10
CA THR A 60 2.93 1.61 -15.82
C THR A 60 3.99 2.62 -15.34
N GLY A 61 4.66 2.34 -14.23
CA GLY A 61 5.71 3.19 -13.67
C GLY A 61 5.24 4.54 -13.11
N GLU A 62 3.93 4.77 -12.94
CA GLU A 62 3.39 6.07 -12.53
C GLU A 62 3.25 6.24 -11.01
N ALA A 63 3.41 5.19 -10.22
CA ALA A 63 3.27 5.31 -8.78
C ALA A 63 4.38 6.17 -8.17
N GLY A 64 4.02 7.26 -7.50
CA GLY A 64 4.94 8.03 -6.66
C GLY A 64 5.18 7.38 -5.30
N LEU A 65 4.14 6.74 -4.75
CA LEU A 65 4.20 6.00 -3.50
C LEU A 65 3.46 4.67 -3.62
N VAL A 66 4.02 3.62 -3.04
CA VAL A 66 3.37 2.33 -2.84
C VAL A 66 3.34 2.01 -1.34
N ILE A 67 2.14 1.78 -0.81
CA ILE A 67 1.93 1.25 0.56
C ILE A 67 1.50 -0.20 0.42
N GLY A 68 2.45 -1.12 0.58
CA GLY A 68 2.25 -2.55 0.46
C GLY A 68 1.83 -3.18 1.79
N CYS A 69 0.54 -3.24 2.08
CA CYS A 69 0.01 -3.81 3.32
C CYS A 69 0.17 -5.33 3.42
N ASP A 70 0.37 -6.00 2.29
CA ASP A 70 0.67 -7.42 2.16
C ASP A 70 1.79 -7.65 1.16
N LEU A 71 2.78 -8.46 1.53
CA LEU A 71 3.98 -8.67 0.72
C LEU A 71 3.69 -9.36 -0.61
N VAL A 72 2.83 -10.39 -0.60
CA VAL A 72 2.51 -11.18 -1.80
C VAL A 72 1.76 -10.32 -2.82
N VAL A 73 0.79 -9.54 -2.35
CA VAL A 73 0.03 -8.62 -3.22
C VAL A 73 0.91 -7.49 -3.73
N ALA A 74 1.82 -6.96 -2.89
CA ALA A 74 2.74 -5.90 -3.30
C ALA A 74 3.78 -6.37 -4.34
N ALA A 75 4.15 -7.65 -4.34
CA ALA A 75 5.02 -8.28 -5.32
C ALA A 75 4.28 -8.87 -6.52
N SER A 76 2.96 -8.67 -6.63
CA SER A 76 2.22 -9.13 -7.81
C SER A 76 2.66 -8.37 -9.07
N PRO A 77 2.58 -9.00 -10.27
CA PRO A 77 2.96 -8.35 -11.53
C PRO A 77 2.25 -7.01 -11.76
N ASP A 78 0.96 -6.92 -11.39
CA ASP A 78 0.18 -5.69 -11.51
C ASP A 78 0.70 -4.58 -10.59
N ALA A 79 1.13 -4.89 -9.37
CA ALA A 79 1.69 -3.92 -8.44
C ALA A 79 3.10 -3.49 -8.88
N LEU A 80 3.97 -4.44 -9.22
CA LEU A 80 5.32 -4.16 -9.71
C LEU A 80 5.30 -3.29 -10.98
N ALA A 81 4.37 -3.54 -11.90
CA ALA A 81 4.22 -2.75 -13.11
C ALA A 81 3.89 -1.26 -12.83
N LYS A 82 3.42 -0.89 -11.64
CA LYS A 82 3.16 0.51 -11.27
C LYS A 82 4.39 1.22 -10.73
N MET A 83 5.43 0.48 -10.35
CA MET A 83 6.66 1.02 -9.76
C MET A 83 7.68 1.40 -10.84
N SER A 84 8.53 2.38 -10.52
CA SER A 84 9.70 2.73 -11.31
C SER A 84 10.79 3.32 -10.41
N GLU A 85 12.04 2.93 -10.62
CA GLU A 85 13.18 3.31 -9.79
C GLU A 85 13.32 4.83 -9.55
N PRO A 86 13.21 5.69 -10.58
CA PRO A 86 13.46 7.12 -10.36
C PRO A 86 12.30 7.82 -9.62
N ARG A 87 11.13 7.18 -9.51
CA ARG A 87 9.90 7.86 -9.06
C ARG A 87 9.30 7.28 -7.80
N THR A 88 9.26 5.96 -7.70
CA THR A 88 8.48 5.27 -6.66
C THR A 88 9.22 5.23 -5.33
N ARG A 89 8.59 5.69 -4.28
CA ARG A 89 8.90 5.34 -2.89
C ARG A 89 7.98 4.20 -2.47
N ALA A 90 8.48 3.28 -1.65
CA ALA A 90 7.65 2.16 -1.21
C ALA A 90 7.85 1.89 0.29
N VAL A 91 6.76 1.66 1.00
CA VAL A 91 6.77 1.05 2.32
C VAL A 91 6.00 -0.25 2.27
N ILE A 92 6.63 -1.34 2.64
CA ILE A 92 6.12 -2.69 2.46
C ILE A 92 6.08 -3.40 3.81
N ASN A 93 4.92 -3.93 4.16
CA ASN A 93 4.80 -4.81 5.31
C ASN A 93 5.50 -6.14 5.02
N ALA A 94 6.62 -6.37 5.68
CA ALA A 94 7.40 -7.59 5.56
C ALA A 94 6.89 -8.73 6.46
N THR A 95 5.86 -8.49 7.26
CA THR A 95 5.24 -9.56 8.06
C THR A 95 4.48 -10.49 7.12
N THR A 96 4.94 -11.73 7.00
CA THR A 96 4.24 -12.77 6.26
C THR A 96 3.10 -13.31 7.12
N ALA A 97 1.86 -13.10 6.68
CA ALA A 97 0.72 -13.83 7.25
C ALA A 97 0.81 -15.30 6.80
N PRO A 98 0.62 -16.29 7.70
CA PRO A 98 0.52 -17.69 7.30
C PRO A 98 -0.65 -17.84 6.34
N THR A 99 -0.38 -18.18 5.08
CA THR A 99 -1.43 -18.55 4.13
C THR A 99 -1.93 -19.95 4.44
N ALA A 100 -3.12 -20.32 3.93
CA ALA A 100 -3.68 -21.66 4.10
C ALA A 100 -2.73 -22.76 3.61
N ASP A 101 -1.85 -22.45 2.66
CA ASP A 101 -0.85 -23.39 2.14
C ASP A 101 0.30 -23.62 3.14
N PHE A 102 0.62 -22.64 3.96
CA PHE A 102 1.58 -22.77 5.06
C PHE A 102 1.06 -23.71 6.16
N VAL A 103 -0.26 -23.73 6.38
CA VAL A 103 -0.89 -24.63 7.35
C VAL A 103 -0.88 -26.08 6.83
N ARG A 104 -0.99 -26.27 5.51
CA ARG A 104 -0.97 -27.60 4.88
C ARG A 104 0.43 -28.17 4.70
N ASN A 105 1.42 -27.32 4.53
CA ASN A 105 2.82 -27.72 4.35
C ASN A 105 3.75 -26.73 5.09
N PRO A 106 4.22 -27.09 6.32
CA PRO A 106 5.13 -26.23 7.11
C PRO A 106 6.47 -25.90 6.39
N ASN A 107 6.83 -26.70 5.39
CA ASN A 107 8.02 -26.48 4.56
C ASN A 107 7.69 -25.78 3.23
N TRP A 108 6.46 -25.27 3.06
CA TRP A 108 6.07 -24.55 1.87
C TRP A 108 6.87 -23.25 1.76
N GLN A 109 7.64 -23.15 0.72
CA GLN A 109 8.29 -21.91 0.34
C GLN A 109 7.42 -21.23 -0.71
N LEU A 110 7.24 -19.93 -0.59
CA LEU A 110 6.55 -19.13 -1.60
C LEU A 110 7.11 -19.47 -2.99
N PRO A 111 6.28 -19.96 -3.94
CA PRO A 111 6.78 -20.34 -5.26
C PRO A 111 7.36 -19.12 -5.98
N GLY A 112 8.61 -19.24 -6.37
CA GLY A 112 9.22 -18.41 -7.39
C GLY A 112 9.64 -17.02 -6.95
N GLY A 113 10.80 -16.88 -6.35
CA GLY A 113 11.49 -15.61 -6.28
C GLY A 113 11.54 -15.00 -4.89
N ASN A 114 12.49 -14.12 -4.74
CA ASN A 114 12.66 -13.31 -3.54
C ASN A 114 11.74 -12.08 -3.68
N LEU A 115 10.49 -12.17 -3.21
CA LEU A 115 9.48 -11.09 -3.32
C LEU A 115 10.01 -9.73 -2.86
N LEU A 116 10.87 -9.72 -1.84
CA LEU A 116 11.54 -8.50 -1.37
C LEU A 116 12.50 -7.95 -2.41
N GLN A 117 13.21 -8.83 -3.10
CA GLN A 117 14.15 -8.45 -4.16
C GLN A 117 13.39 -7.91 -5.37
N ASP A 118 12.31 -8.57 -5.80
CA ASP A 118 11.50 -8.14 -6.95
C ASP A 118 10.95 -6.71 -6.73
N ILE A 119 10.46 -6.42 -5.52
CA ILE A 119 9.99 -5.08 -5.15
C ILE A 119 11.17 -4.08 -5.14
N ALA A 120 12.30 -4.46 -4.54
CA ALA A 120 13.47 -3.59 -4.45
C ALA A 120 14.08 -3.30 -5.83
N GLU A 121 14.00 -4.23 -6.78
CA GLU A 121 14.42 -4.01 -8.17
C GLU A 121 13.43 -3.10 -8.92
N ALA A 122 12.12 -3.25 -8.69
CA ALA A 122 11.10 -2.45 -9.36
C ALA A 122 11.11 -0.97 -8.96
N CYS A 123 11.41 -0.64 -7.70
CA CYS A 123 11.41 0.75 -7.20
C CYS A 123 12.80 1.31 -6.88
N GLY A 124 13.85 0.48 -6.95
CA GLY A 124 15.20 0.84 -6.52
C GLY A 124 15.42 0.55 -5.02
N LYS A 125 16.53 -0.11 -4.69
CA LYS A 125 16.85 -0.57 -3.32
C LYS A 125 16.86 0.54 -2.27
N SER A 126 17.23 1.75 -2.64
CA SER A 126 17.25 2.92 -1.74
C SER A 126 15.88 3.57 -1.54
N ASN A 127 14.89 3.15 -2.28
CA ASN A 127 13.56 3.76 -2.33
C ASN A 127 12.49 2.94 -1.61
N VAL A 128 12.85 1.80 -1.04
CA VAL A 128 11.93 0.90 -0.35
C VAL A 128 12.34 0.69 1.11
N ASP A 129 11.35 0.81 2.00
CA ASP A 129 11.47 0.43 3.40
C ASP A 129 10.61 -0.81 3.65
N PHE A 130 11.25 -1.88 4.13
CA PHE A 130 10.58 -3.10 4.57
C PHE A 130 10.36 -3.02 6.08
N VAL A 131 9.12 -3.07 6.52
CA VAL A 131 8.72 -2.85 7.91
C VAL A 131 7.92 -4.04 8.43
N ALA A 132 8.25 -4.55 9.61
CA ALA A 132 7.47 -5.59 10.27
C ALA A 132 6.20 -4.99 10.92
N ALA A 133 5.36 -4.34 10.10
CA ALA A 133 4.25 -3.52 10.56
C ALA A 133 3.20 -4.32 11.35
N GLY A 134 2.93 -5.57 10.97
CA GLY A 134 2.00 -6.44 11.71
C GLY A 134 2.47 -6.71 13.13
N SER A 135 3.74 -7.08 13.30
CA SER A 135 4.32 -7.31 14.64
C SER A 135 4.38 -6.02 15.46
N MET A 136 4.75 -4.90 14.83
CA MET A 136 4.82 -3.60 15.53
C MET A 136 3.43 -3.13 15.97
N SER A 137 2.40 -3.26 15.12
CA SER A 137 1.01 -2.92 15.46
C SER A 137 0.50 -3.79 16.62
N THR A 138 0.74 -5.10 16.57
CA THR A 138 0.34 -6.00 17.66
C THR A 138 1.03 -5.65 18.98
N ASN A 139 2.32 -5.32 18.96
CA ASN A 139 3.05 -4.94 20.15
C ASN A 139 2.61 -3.59 20.74
N LEU A 140 2.24 -2.64 19.90
CA LEU A 140 1.85 -1.30 20.33
C LEU A 140 0.37 -1.20 20.73
N MET A 141 -0.50 -1.88 19.99
CA MET A 141 -1.95 -1.70 20.08
C MET A 141 -2.71 -2.97 20.51
N GLY A 142 -1.99 -4.08 20.67
CA GLY A 142 -2.58 -5.37 21.05
C GLY A 142 -3.28 -6.11 19.91
N ASP A 143 -3.36 -5.52 18.72
CA ASP A 143 -4.06 -6.11 17.57
C ASP A 143 -3.37 -5.74 16.24
N SER A 144 -3.40 -6.66 15.30
CA SER A 144 -2.90 -6.47 13.94
C SER A 144 -3.84 -5.64 13.05
N ILE A 145 -5.07 -5.36 13.49
CA ILE A 145 -6.05 -4.57 12.72
C ILE A 145 -5.52 -3.16 12.38
N ALA A 146 -4.66 -2.62 13.24
CA ALA A 146 -4.05 -1.31 13.03
C ALA A 146 -2.85 -1.31 12.06
N THR A 147 -2.46 -2.47 11.51
CA THR A 147 -1.29 -2.57 10.61
C THR A 147 -1.34 -1.58 9.46
N ASN A 148 -2.49 -1.44 8.82
CA ASN A 148 -2.62 -0.55 7.66
C ASN A 148 -2.55 0.92 8.05
N MET A 149 -3.10 1.29 9.21
CA MET A 149 -2.97 2.65 9.75
C MET A 149 -1.53 2.95 10.16
N PHE A 150 -0.83 1.98 10.73
CA PHE A 150 0.59 2.10 11.02
C PHE A 150 1.41 2.37 9.75
N MET A 151 1.14 1.64 8.67
CA MET A 151 1.80 1.83 7.36
C MET A 151 1.52 3.22 6.77
N LEU A 152 0.28 3.70 6.88
CA LEU A 152 -0.09 5.06 6.47
C LEU A 152 0.67 6.11 7.28
N GLY A 153 0.70 5.96 8.61
CA GLY A 153 1.45 6.85 9.52
C GLY A 153 2.94 6.85 9.23
N TYR A 154 3.52 5.68 8.93
CA TYR A 154 4.92 5.57 8.53
C TYR A 154 5.22 6.38 7.27
N ALA A 155 4.43 6.21 6.21
CA ALA A 155 4.59 6.96 4.95
C ALA A 155 4.43 8.48 5.16
N LEU A 156 3.50 8.87 6.05
CA LEU A 156 3.28 10.26 6.43
C LEU A 156 4.51 10.86 7.13
N GLN A 157 5.07 10.16 8.12
CA GLN A 157 6.27 10.60 8.86
C GLN A 157 7.52 10.68 7.97
N LYS A 158 7.60 9.84 6.94
CA LYS A 158 8.67 9.90 5.92
C LYS A 158 8.50 11.09 4.96
N GLY A 159 7.38 11.81 5.03
CA GLY A 159 7.09 12.92 4.10
C GLY A 159 6.81 12.46 2.66
N TRP A 160 6.36 11.22 2.47
CA TRP A 160 6.12 10.64 1.15
C TRP A 160 4.70 10.88 0.63
N LEU A 161 3.83 11.44 1.47
CA LEU A 161 2.46 11.77 1.10
C LEU A 161 2.33 13.24 0.72
N PRO A 162 1.56 13.58 -0.33
CA PRO A 162 1.35 14.96 -0.75
C PRO A 162 0.22 15.65 0.04
N VAL A 163 0.00 15.24 1.29
CA VAL A 163 -0.98 15.79 2.23
C VAL A 163 -0.34 15.99 3.60
N SER A 164 -0.81 16.96 4.37
CA SER A 164 -0.27 17.23 5.71
C SER A 164 -0.78 16.23 6.76
N SER A 165 -0.03 16.10 7.87
CA SER A 165 -0.47 15.33 9.03
C SER A 165 -1.78 15.85 9.60
N ALA A 166 -1.95 17.17 9.69
CA ALA A 166 -3.17 17.79 10.18
C ALA A 166 -4.40 17.45 9.33
N ALA A 167 -4.24 17.33 7.99
CA ALA A 167 -5.34 16.91 7.12
C ALA A 167 -5.66 15.43 7.29
N VAL A 168 -4.65 14.56 7.44
CA VAL A 168 -4.85 13.14 7.69
C VAL A 168 -5.53 12.89 9.04
N GLU A 169 -5.09 13.58 10.11
CA GLU A 169 -5.70 13.48 11.44
C GLU A 169 -7.16 13.90 11.46
N LYS A 170 -7.54 14.89 10.65
CA LYS A 170 -8.95 15.30 10.49
C LYS A 170 -9.78 14.35 9.64
N ALA A 171 -9.13 13.54 8.80
CA ALA A 171 -9.78 12.60 7.90
C ALA A 171 -10.04 11.24 8.56
N ILE A 172 -9.41 10.95 9.70
CA ILE A 172 -9.63 9.76 10.54
C ILE A 172 -10.80 10.00 11.49
#